data_f38dc93767aaa69ee8d399497bb17e2d
#
_entry.id   f38dc93767aaa69ee8d399497bb17e2d
#
_cell.length_a   1.000
_cell.length_b   1.000
_cell.length_c   1.000
_cell.angle_alpha   90.00
_cell.angle_beta   90.00
_cell.angle_gamma   90.00
#
_symmetry.space_group_name_H-M   'P 1'
#
loop_
_entity.id
_entity.type
_entity.pdbx_description
1 polymer ?
#
loop_
_entity_poly.entity_id
_entity_poly.type
_entity_poly.pdbx_seq_one_letter_code
_entity_poly.pdbx_strand_id
1 'polypeptide(L)'
;YDNNGHVITNYHVVAPASNNNNDELQVTFLDGNVYSADLVGFDQFADLAVIKVKNITSDKLTPLPLANSSALRIGETVVAIGNPFGLSGSMTVGIVSGLGRLLPSNENEQNFAATTSSFSIPNIIQTDAAINPGNSGGPLIDTQGRVIGINTAIFSSTGVYSGVGFAIPSNTISKVATS
;
A
#
# COMPACT_ATOMS: atom_id res chain seq x y z
N TYR A 1 3.97 10.94 1.86
CA TYR A 1 4.44 11.18 0.50
C TYR A 1 5.22 12.50 0.38
N ASP A 2 4.74 13.57 0.97
CA ASP A 2 5.35 14.90 0.94
C ASP A 2 5.25 15.62 2.30
N ASN A 3 5.88 16.80 2.40
CA ASN A 3 5.83 17.64 3.59
C ASN A 3 4.53 18.47 3.72
N ASN A 4 3.58 18.25 2.81
CA ASN A 4 2.28 18.92 2.85
C ASN A 4 1.19 18.05 3.48
N GLY A 5 1.51 16.83 3.91
CA GLY A 5 0.59 15.89 4.55
C GLY A 5 -0.18 14.99 3.59
N HIS A 6 0.28 14.84 2.35
CA HIS A 6 -0.27 13.82 1.48
C HIS A 6 0.26 12.44 1.88
N VAL A 7 -0.64 11.48 1.99
CA VAL A 7 -0.35 10.07 2.29
C VAL A 7 -0.87 9.23 1.13
N ILE A 8 -0.05 8.29 0.68
CA ILE A 8 -0.43 7.33 -0.35
C ILE A 8 -0.75 6.00 0.32
N THR A 9 -1.86 5.41 -0.09
CA THR A 9 -2.35 4.13 0.42
C THR A 9 -3.07 3.35 -0.69
N ASN A 10 -3.62 2.17 -0.40
CA ASN A 10 -4.48 1.47 -1.34
C ASN A 10 -5.88 2.08 -1.39
N TYR A 11 -6.50 2.04 -2.57
CA TYR A 11 -7.87 2.49 -2.74
C TYR A 11 -8.85 1.65 -1.90
N HIS A 12 -8.70 0.32 -1.91
CA HIS A 12 -9.59 -0.57 -1.14
C HIS A 12 -9.56 -0.31 0.38
N VAL A 13 -8.49 0.29 0.91
CA VAL A 13 -8.37 0.65 2.34
C VAL A 13 -9.27 1.85 2.69
N VAL A 14 -9.43 2.80 1.77
CA VAL A 14 -10.20 4.03 1.99
C VAL A 14 -11.58 4.03 1.33
N ALA A 15 -11.84 3.09 0.41
CA ALA A 15 -13.11 3.00 -0.33
C ALA A 15 -14.36 2.89 0.57
N PRO A 16 -14.36 2.15 1.70
CA PRO A 16 -15.50 2.10 2.59
C PRO A 16 -15.92 3.48 3.11
N ALA A 17 -14.95 4.30 3.52
CA ALA A 17 -15.22 5.65 4.02
C ALA A 17 -15.65 6.61 2.90
N SER A 18 -15.16 6.43 1.67
CA SER A 18 -15.55 7.28 0.54
C SER A 18 -16.98 7.02 0.04
N ASN A 19 -17.53 5.83 0.31
CA ASN A 19 -18.88 5.44 -0.11
C ASN A 19 -19.97 5.82 0.90
N ASN A 20 -19.60 6.11 2.15
CA ASN A 20 -20.50 6.52 3.21
C ASN A 20 -20.23 7.98 3.58
N ASN A 21 -21.15 8.88 3.27
CA ASN A 21 -21.03 10.32 3.59
C ASN A 21 -20.85 10.65 5.09
N ASN A 22 -20.90 9.66 5.97
CA ASN A 22 -20.75 9.81 7.42
C ASN A 22 -19.44 9.20 7.97
N ASP A 23 -18.63 8.53 7.15
CA ASP A 23 -17.38 7.92 7.61
C ASP A 23 -16.22 8.89 7.38
N GLU A 24 -15.61 9.33 8.46
CA GLU A 24 -14.47 10.23 8.44
C GLU A 24 -13.16 9.41 8.30
N LEU A 25 -12.32 9.76 7.32
CA LEU A 25 -10.98 9.20 7.22
C LEU A 25 -10.11 9.74 8.34
N GLN A 26 -9.45 8.84 9.06
CA GLN A 26 -8.53 9.19 10.15
C GLN A 26 -7.16 8.54 9.92
N VAL A 27 -6.12 9.27 10.25
CA VAL A 27 -4.73 8.82 10.23
C VAL A 27 -4.16 8.90 11.64
N THR A 28 -3.71 7.76 12.17
CA THR A 28 -3.05 7.68 13.47
C THR A 28 -1.54 7.59 13.26
N PHE A 29 -0.80 8.52 13.85
CA PHE A 29 0.66 8.54 13.81
C PHE A 29 1.26 7.70 14.95
N LEU A 30 2.57 7.40 14.86
CA LEU A 30 3.27 6.60 15.87
C LEU A 30 3.28 7.24 17.27
N ASP A 31 3.16 8.56 17.35
CA ASP A 31 3.04 9.30 18.62
C ASP A 31 1.64 9.19 19.25
N GLY A 32 0.71 8.44 18.63
CA GLY A 32 -0.67 8.24 19.06
C GLY A 32 -1.61 9.37 18.67
N ASN A 33 -1.13 10.43 18.04
CA ASN A 33 -1.99 11.51 17.54
C ASN A 33 -2.85 11.05 16.37
N VAL A 34 -4.13 11.42 16.39
CA VAL A 34 -5.11 11.11 15.35
C VAL A 34 -5.48 12.40 14.61
N TYR A 35 -5.43 12.36 13.31
CA TYR A 35 -5.80 13.47 12.45
C TYR A 35 -6.87 13.03 11.44
N SER A 36 -7.84 13.90 11.18
CA SER A 36 -8.78 13.72 10.07
C SER A 36 -8.05 13.89 8.73
N ALA A 37 -8.55 13.21 7.71
CA ALA A 37 -8.02 13.32 6.36
C ALA A 37 -9.14 13.42 5.33
N ASP A 38 -8.84 14.03 4.20
CA ASP A 38 -9.71 14.06 3.01
C ASP A 38 -9.13 13.15 1.93
N LEU A 39 -10.00 12.50 1.18
CA LEU A 39 -9.62 11.81 -0.06
C LEU A 39 -9.36 12.88 -1.13
N VAL A 40 -8.13 12.93 -1.65
CA VAL A 40 -7.73 13.88 -2.70
C VAL A 40 -8.00 13.32 -4.08
N GLY A 41 -7.66 12.04 -4.27
CA GLY A 41 -7.84 11.34 -5.53
C GLY A 41 -7.55 9.86 -5.39
N PHE A 42 -8.01 9.09 -6.37
CA PHE A 42 -7.77 7.66 -6.40
C PHE A 42 -7.75 7.12 -7.83
N ASP A 43 -7.06 6.01 -7.99
CA ASP A 43 -7.14 5.16 -9.18
C ASP A 43 -7.56 3.76 -8.72
N GLN A 44 -8.81 3.41 -9.02
CA GLN A 44 -9.37 2.11 -8.66
C GLN A 44 -8.68 0.97 -9.40
N PHE A 45 -8.21 1.19 -10.64
CA PHE A 45 -7.55 0.15 -11.43
C PHE A 45 -6.13 -0.13 -10.96
N ALA A 46 -5.44 0.88 -10.44
CA ALA A 46 -4.13 0.72 -9.82
C ALA A 46 -4.21 0.37 -8.33
N ASP A 47 -5.41 0.35 -7.73
CA ASP A 47 -5.64 0.20 -6.29
C ASP A 47 -4.84 1.20 -5.45
N LEU A 48 -4.77 2.45 -5.89
CA LEU A 48 -4.06 3.55 -5.22
C LEU A 48 -5.02 4.67 -4.84
N ALA A 49 -4.76 5.30 -3.69
CA ALA A 49 -5.43 6.51 -3.25
C ALA A 49 -4.44 7.48 -2.62
N VAL A 50 -4.72 8.76 -2.77
CA VAL A 50 -4.02 9.85 -2.10
C VAL A 50 -4.99 10.52 -1.14
N ILE A 51 -4.63 10.58 0.13
CA ILE A 51 -5.37 11.29 1.17
C ILE A 51 -4.55 12.47 1.69
N LYS A 52 -5.22 13.50 2.16
CA LYS A 52 -4.63 14.71 2.72
C LYS A 52 -4.95 14.81 4.20
N VAL A 53 -3.94 14.71 5.05
CA VAL A 53 -4.07 14.89 6.49
C VAL A 53 -4.32 16.37 6.80
N LYS A 54 -5.36 16.63 7.62
CA LYS A 54 -5.76 17.99 8.03
C LYS A 54 -4.95 18.45 9.24
N ASN A 55 -4.69 19.75 9.29
CA ASN A 55 -4.15 20.44 10.48
C ASN A 55 -2.83 19.84 11.00
N ILE A 56 -2.05 19.18 10.12
CA ILE A 56 -0.73 18.67 10.45
C ILE A 56 0.34 19.67 10.00
N THR A 57 1.36 19.83 10.82
CA THR A 57 2.50 20.70 10.52
C THR A 57 3.65 19.89 9.90
N SER A 58 4.45 20.51 9.05
CA SER A 58 5.51 19.83 8.30
C SER A 58 6.63 19.25 9.20
N ASP A 59 6.83 19.79 10.39
CA ASP A 59 7.79 19.29 11.38
C ASP A 59 7.44 17.92 11.94
N LYS A 60 6.17 17.51 11.81
CA LYS A 60 5.70 16.17 12.20
C LYS A 60 5.75 15.15 11.05
N LEU A 61 6.15 15.56 9.86
CA LEU A 61 6.17 14.73 8.67
C LEU A 61 7.60 14.35 8.29
N THR A 62 7.79 13.08 7.99
CA THR A 62 9.07 12.56 7.46
C THR A 62 8.75 11.69 6.24
N PRO A 63 8.59 12.32 5.06
CA PRO A 63 8.31 11.57 3.83
C PRO A 63 9.46 10.64 3.48
N LEU A 64 9.13 9.42 3.08
CA LEU A 64 10.12 8.48 2.56
C LEU A 64 10.37 8.75 1.07
N PRO A 65 11.63 8.72 0.62
CA PRO A 65 11.93 8.87 -0.79
C PRO A 65 11.46 7.66 -1.59
N LEU A 66 10.94 7.89 -2.81
CA LEU A 66 10.63 6.82 -3.74
C LEU A 66 11.92 6.36 -4.46
N ALA A 67 12.12 5.05 -4.55
CA ALA A 67 13.13 4.45 -5.40
C ALA A 67 12.60 4.27 -6.83
N ASN A 68 13.48 4.00 -7.77
CA ASN A 68 13.09 3.58 -9.12
C ASN A 68 12.81 2.07 -9.15
N SER A 69 11.54 1.68 -9.15
CA SER A 69 11.17 0.25 -9.16
C SER A 69 11.56 -0.50 -10.43
N SER A 70 11.89 0.19 -11.54
CA SER A 70 12.41 -0.46 -12.75
C SER A 70 13.86 -0.93 -12.60
N ALA A 71 14.57 -0.49 -11.57
CA ALA A 71 15.94 -0.91 -11.28
C ALA A 71 16.03 -2.12 -10.33
N LEU A 72 14.90 -2.56 -9.79
CA LEU A 72 14.83 -3.71 -8.87
C LEU A 72 15.28 -5.00 -9.54
N ARG A 73 15.89 -5.88 -8.74
CA ARG A 73 16.31 -7.22 -9.14
C ARG A 73 15.72 -8.26 -8.21
N ILE A 74 15.40 -9.41 -8.76
CA ILE A 74 15.00 -10.58 -7.98
C ILE A 74 16.15 -10.96 -7.04
N GLY A 75 15.81 -11.25 -5.77
CA GLY A 75 16.77 -11.56 -4.70
C GLY A 75 17.17 -10.35 -3.85
N GLU A 76 16.81 -9.12 -4.22
CA GLU A 76 17.05 -7.93 -3.37
C GLU A 76 16.23 -8.00 -2.10
N THR A 77 16.86 -7.71 -0.95
CA THR A 77 16.20 -7.67 0.36
C THR A 77 15.22 -6.49 0.44
N VAL A 78 14.03 -6.77 0.94
CA VAL A 78 12.95 -5.79 1.13
C VAL A 78 12.34 -5.91 2.52
N VAL A 79 11.76 -4.81 2.99
CA VAL A 79 11.04 -4.74 4.27
C VAL A 79 9.63 -4.22 4.00
N ALA A 80 8.62 -4.99 4.39
CA ALA A 80 7.24 -4.55 4.40
C ALA A 80 6.90 -3.97 5.77
N ILE A 81 6.28 -2.80 5.79
CA ILE A 81 5.83 -2.13 7.02
C ILE A 81 4.32 -2.01 6.98
N GLY A 82 3.68 -2.21 8.13
CA GLY A 82 2.23 -2.11 8.22
C GLY A 82 1.72 -2.11 9.65
N ASN A 83 0.42 -2.30 9.78
CA ASN A 83 -0.30 -2.36 11.05
C ASN A 83 -1.19 -3.62 11.12
N PRO A 84 -0.60 -4.82 10.97
CA PRO A 84 -1.39 -6.05 11.03
C PRO A 84 -1.97 -6.23 12.42
N PHE A 85 -3.24 -6.59 12.50
CA PHE A 85 -3.95 -6.84 13.76
C PHE A 85 -3.94 -5.67 14.76
N GLY A 86 -3.76 -4.42 14.29
CA GLY A 86 -3.66 -3.24 15.15
C GLY A 86 -2.27 -3.06 15.80
N LEU A 87 -1.27 -3.85 15.41
CA LEU A 87 0.11 -3.75 15.90
C LEU A 87 0.89 -2.76 15.03
N SER A 88 0.75 -1.47 15.35
CA SER A 88 1.39 -0.37 14.62
C SER A 88 2.91 -0.55 14.50
N GLY A 89 3.45 -0.28 13.30
CA GLY A 89 4.89 -0.36 13.05
C GLY A 89 5.44 -1.78 12.94
N SER A 90 4.58 -2.78 12.69
CA SER A 90 5.05 -4.14 12.42
C SER A 90 5.86 -4.17 11.12
N MET A 91 7.00 -4.86 11.16
CA MET A 91 7.91 -5.00 10.03
C MET A 91 8.13 -6.48 9.72
N THR A 92 8.12 -6.81 8.43
CA THR A 92 8.50 -8.14 7.94
C THR A 92 9.57 -8.01 6.88
N VAL A 93 10.50 -8.96 6.84
CA VAL A 93 11.63 -8.96 5.92
C VAL A 93 11.49 -10.12 4.95
N GLY A 94 11.83 -9.87 3.71
CA GLY A 94 11.90 -10.86 2.64
C GLY A 94 12.76 -10.37 1.49
N ILE A 95 12.52 -10.91 0.31
CA ILE A 95 13.19 -10.52 -0.93
C ILE A 95 12.18 -10.19 -2.03
N VAL A 96 12.65 -9.52 -3.07
CA VAL A 96 11.95 -9.48 -4.35
C VAL A 96 11.94 -10.86 -4.95
N SER A 97 10.79 -11.54 -4.98
CA SER A 97 10.64 -12.91 -5.49
C SER A 97 10.28 -12.94 -6.98
N GLY A 98 9.74 -11.85 -7.52
CA GLY A 98 9.39 -11.72 -8.93
C GLY A 98 9.03 -10.29 -9.31
N LEU A 99 9.18 -10.00 -10.59
CA LEU A 99 8.88 -8.69 -11.19
C LEU A 99 8.06 -8.87 -12.46
N GLY A 100 7.35 -7.81 -12.87
CA GLY A 100 6.63 -7.77 -14.13
C GLY A 100 5.42 -8.73 -14.20
N ARG A 101 4.90 -9.16 -13.06
CA ARG A 101 3.74 -10.05 -13.01
C ARG A 101 2.45 -9.26 -13.12
N LEU A 102 1.40 -9.95 -13.55
CA LEU A 102 0.02 -9.47 -13.44
C LEU A 102 -0.57 -10.05 -12.16
N LEU A 103 -1.21 -9.23 -11.35
CA LEU A 103 -2.04 -9.73 -10.25
C LEU A 103 -3.31 -10.32 -10.88
N PRO A 104 -3.56 -11.64 -10.76
CA PRO A 104 -4.76 -12.23 -11.32
C PRO A 104 -6.00 -11.64 -10.64
N SER A 105 -6.96 -11.20 -11.44
CA SER A 105 -8.32 -10.92 -10.97
C SER A 105 -9.00 -12.28 -10.77
N ASN A 106 -9.20 -12.70 -9.54
CA ASN A 106 -9.96 -13.93 -9.26
C ASN A 106 -11.45 -13.63 -9.38
N GLU A 107 -12.03 -13.93 -10.54
CA GLU A 107 -13.48 -13.88 -10.74
C GLU A 107 -14.26 -14.88 -9.83
N ASN A 108 -13.57 -15.82 -9.15
CA ASN A 108 -14.15 -16.92 -8.41
C ASN A 108 -13.91 -16.90 -6.89
N GLU A 109 -13.22 -15.94 -6.32
CA GLU A 109 -13.03 -15.89 -4.87
C GLU A 109 -14.00 -14.92 -4.20
N GLN A 110 -15.11 -15.50 -3.72
CA GLN A 110 -16.20 -14.84 -2.97
C GLN A 110 -15.77 -14.23 -1.62
N ASN A 111 -14.48 -14.21 -1.28
CA ASN A 111 -13.98 -13.82 0.05
C ASN A 111 -12.91 -12.71 0.08
N PHE A 112 -12.47 -12.18 -1.06
CA PHE A 112 -11.60 -11.01 -1.04
C PHE A 112 -12.44 -9.78 -1.40
N ALA A 113 -12.90 -9.06 -0.36
CA ALA A 113 -13.69 -7.82 -0.42
C ALA A 113 -14.60 -7.71 -1.66
N ALA A 114 -15.83 -8.16 -1.54
CA ALA A 114 -16.87 -8.29 -2.57
C ALA A 114 -17.27 -6.99 -3.31
N THR A 115 -16.33 -6.13 -3.64
CA THR A 115 -16.59 -4.82 -4.28
C THR A 115 -15.66 -4.44 -5.41
N THR A 116 -14.76 -5.32 -5.87
CA THR A 116 -13.81 -4.87 -6.89
C THR A 116 -14.03 -5.57 -8.21
N SER A 117 -14.40 -4.77 -9.19
CA SER A 117 -14.32 -5.03 -10.62
C SER A 117 -13.02 -5.78 -10.96
N SER A 118 -13.12 -6.71 -11.91
CA SER A 118 -11.99 -7.47 -12.49
C SER A 118 -10.91 -6.53 -13.03
N PHE A 119 -9.96 -6.12 -12.19
CA PHE A 119 -8.82 -5.35 -12.64
C PHE A 119 -7.54 -6.16 -12.44
N SER A 120 -6.62 -6.00 -13.37
CA SER A 120 -5.32 -6.62 -13.35
C SER A 120 -4.28 -5.51 -13.18
N ILE A 121 -3.60 -5.49 -12.04
CA ILE A 121 -2.51 -4.53 -11.82
C ILE A 121 -1.27 -5.06 -12.53
N PRO A 122 -0.78 -4.36 -13.58
CA PRO A 122 0.39 -4.80 -14.31
C PRO A 122 1.69 -4.48 -13.56
N ASN A 123 2.75 -5.21 -13.89
CA ASN A 123 4.11 -4.98 -13.40
C ASN A 123 4.28 -5.04 -11.89
N ILE A 124 3.46 -5.83 -11.21
CA ILE A 124 3.48 -5.93 -9.75
C ILE A 124 4.80 -6.54 -9.25
N ILE A 125 5.24 -6.11 -8.06
CA ILE A 125 6.37 -6.69 -7.34
C ILE A 125 5.85 -7.86 -6.52
N GLN A 126 6.44 -9.04 -6.69
CA GLN A 126 6.21 -10.18 -5.81
C GLN A 126 7.29 -10.23 -4.73
N THR A 127 6.91 -10.54 -3.50
CA THR A 127 7.83 -10.71 -2.36
C THR A 127 7.40 -11.89 -1.49
N ASP A 128 8.35 -12.46 -0.76
CA ASP A 128 8.12 -13.42 0.31
C ASP A 128 8.17 -12.77 1.71
N ALA A 129 8.34 -11.45 1.79
CA ALA A 129 8.05 -10.72 3.02
C ALA A 129 6.58 -10.97 3.42
N ALA A 130 6.33 -11.29 4.69
CA ALA A 130 5.00 -11.67 5.14
C ALA A 130 4.04 -10.46 5.04
N ILE A 131 3.14 -10.52 4.06
CA ILE A 131 2.03 -9.56 3.89
C ILE A 131 0.78 -10.21 4.45
N ASN A 132 0.15 -9.56 5.42
CA ASN A 132 -1.11 -9.98 6.05
C ASN A 132 -2.11 -8.82 6.01
N PRO A 133 -3.41 -9.07 6.25
CA PRO A 133 -4.38 -7.99 6.43
C PRO A 133 -3.89 -6.96 7.46
N GLY A 134 -3.86 -5.67 7.08
CA GLY A 134 -3.27 -4.57 7.84
C GLY A 134 -1.92 -4.08 7.32
N ASN A 135 -1.21 -4.85 6.48
CA ASN A 135 -0.03 -4.35 5.75
C ASN A 135 -0.41 -3.62 4.46
N SER A 136 -1.61 -3.89 3.90
CA SER A 136 -2.10 -3.20 2.70
C SER A 136 -2.14 -1.70 2.88
N GLY A 137 -1.63 -0.96 1.89
CA GLY A 137 -1.47 0.50 1.93
C GLY A 137 -0.18 0.97 2.59
N GLY A 138 0.50 0.10 3.34
CA GLY A 138 1.83 0.38 3.89
C GLY A 138 2.94 0.23 2.85
N PRO A 139 4.13 0.79 3.12
CA PRO A 139 5.24 0.75 2.17
C PRO A 139 5.97 -0.61 2.17
N LEU A 140 6.44 -1.00 0.98
CA LEU A 140 7.53 -1.92 0.78
C LEU A 140 8.79 -1.09 0.53
N ILE A 141 9.82 -1.27 1.35
CA ILE A 141 11.05 -0.47 1.26
C ILE A 141 12.27 -1.34 0.96
N ASP A 142 13.28 -0.72 0.39
CA ASP A 142 14.61 -1.33 0.22
C ASP A 142 15.47 -1.17 1.48
N THR A 143 16.66 -1.74 1.47
CA THR A 143 17.64 -1.65 2.58
C THR A 143 18.20 -0.25 2.82
N GLN A 144 17.91 0.72 1.95
CA GLN A 144 18.28 2.12 2.08
C GLN A 144 17.11 2.98 2.63
N GLY A 145 15.99 2.37 2.99
CA GLY A 145 14.80 3.05 3.50
C GLY A 145 13.99 3.78 2.43
N ARG A 146 14.18 3.45 1.14
CA ARG A 146 13.43 4.05 0.04
C ARG A 146 12.22 3.17 -0.31
N VAL A 147 11.10 3.78 -0.62
CA VAL A 147 9.88 3.08 -1.02
C VAL A 147 10.04 2.54 -2.44
N ILE A 148 9.95 1.23 -2.58
CA ILE A 148 9.96 0.52 -3.87
C ILE A 148 8.54 0.14 -4.31
N GLY A 149 7.57 0.15 -3.39
CA GLY A 149 6.17 -0.14 -3.70
C GLY A 149 5.25 0.06 -2.51
N ILE A 150 3.93 -0.14 -2.74
CA ILE A 150 2.89 -0.19 -1.71
C ILE A 150 2.36 -1.62 -1.62
N ASN A 151 2.39 -2.20 -0.42
CA ASN A 151 1.85 -3.54 -0.16
C ASN A 151 0.35 -3.56 -0.49
N THR A 152 -0.14 -4.56 -1.24
CA THR A 152 -1.54 -4.55 -1.66
C THR A 152 -2.29 -5.85 -1.43
N ALA A 153 -1.70 -7.00 -1.69
CA ALA A 153 -2.44 -8.25 -1.66
C ALA A 153 -1.57 -9.43 -1.26
N ILE A 154 -2.24 -10.49 -0.83
CA ILE A 154 -1.68 -11.83 -0.64
C ILE A 154 -2.33 -12.77 -1.66
N PHE A 155 -1.56 -13.73 -2.16
CA PHE A 155 -2.10 -14.86 -2.91
C PHE A 155 -2.30 -16.02 -1.94
N SER A 156 -3.54 -16.27 -1.55
CA SER A 156 -3.84 -17.32 -0.58
C SER A 156 -5.28 -17.81 -0.76
N SER A 157 -5.46 -19.11 -0.84
CA SER A 157 -6.78 -19.76 -0.86
C SER A 157 -7.50 -19.73 0.50
N THR A 158 -6.79 -19.40 1.57
CA THR A 158 -7.31 -19.36 2.94
C THR A 158 -7.41 -17.95 3.52
N GLY A 159 -7.02 -16.92 2.75
CA GLY A 159 -6.92 -15.54 3.25
C GLY A 159 -5.74 -15.29 4.21
N VAL A 160 -4.86 -16.29 4.39
CA VAL A 160 -3.67 -16.19 5.26
C VAL A 160 -2.42 -16.18 4.37
N TYR A 161 -1.40 -15.46 4.77
CA TYR A 161 -0.11 -15.45 4.08
C TYR A 161 0.44 -16.86 3.86
N SER A 162 0.79 -17.18 2.61
CA SER A 162 1.27 -18.49 2.17
C SER A 162 2.65 -18.44 1.49
N GLY A 163 3.45 -17.41 1.76
CA GLY A 163 4.78 -17.22 1.16
C GLY A 163 4.77 -16.34 -0.10
N VAL A 164 3.63 -15.78 -0.48
CA VAL A 164 3.50 -14.92 -1.67
C VAL A 164 2.73 -13.65 -1.29
N GLY A 165 3.42 -12.52 -1.39
CA GLY A 165 2.86 -11.19 -1.23
C GLY A 165 3.12 -10.35 -2.48
N PHE A 166 2.35 -9.26 -2.62
CA PHE A 166 2.46 -8.36 -3.76
C PHE A 166 2.52 -6.89 -3.32
N ALA A 167 3.19 -6.08 -4.14
CA ALA A 167 3.23 -4.63 -3.96
C ALA A 167 3.13 -3.90 -5.29
N ILE A 168 2.44 -2.77 -5.30
CA ILE A 168 2.31 -1.87 -6.45
C ILE A 168 3.62 -1.09 -6.57
N PRO A 169 4.27 -1.08 -7.74
CA PRO A 169 5.60 -0.47 -7.91
C PRO A 169 5.60 1.05 -7.69
N SER A 170 6.69 1.58 -7.14
CA SER A 170 6.87 3.02 -6.91
C SER A 170 6.75 3.88 -8.18
N ASN A 171 7.15 3.36 -9.34
CA ASN A 171 6.99 4.09 -10.61
C ASN A 171 5.50 4.25 -11.00
N THR A 172 4.64 3.30 -10.63
CA THR A 172 3.17 3.44 -10.77
C THR A 172 2.63 4.49 -9.81
N ILE A 173 3.11 4.48 -8.55
CA ILE A 173 2.75 5.47 -7.55
C ILE A 173 3.07 6.89 -8.04
N SER A 174 4.29 7.11 -8.55
CA SER A 174 4.69 8.43 -9.05
C SER A 174 3.77 8.94 -10.17
N LYS A 175 3.32 8.06 -11.07
CA LYS A 175 2.41 8.45 -12.15
C LYS A 175 1.03 8.85 -11.65
N VAL A 176 0.46 8.06 -10.73
CA VAL A 176 -0.89 8.30 -10.18
C VAL A 176 -0.90 9.53 -9.27
N ALA A 177 0.13 9.70 -8.42
CA ALA A 177 0.20 10.82 -7.47
C ALA A 177 0.45 12.19 -8.14
N THR A 178 0.86 12.23 -9.41
CA THR A 178 1.13 13.47 -10.16
C THR A 178 0.07 13.79 -11.21
N SER A 179 -0.96 12.95 -11.36
CA SER A 179 -2.10 13.13 -12.29
C SER A 179 -3.24 13.87 -11.60
#